data_a3e2106a5c9f992c1c071ea57120ec8b
#
_entry.id   a3e2106a5c9f992c1c071ea57120ec8b
#
_cell.length_a   1.000
_cell.length_b   1.000
_cell.length_c   1.000
_cell.angle_alpha   90.00
_cell.angle_beta   90.00
_cell.angle_gamma   90.00
#
_symmetry.space_group_name_H-M   'P 1'
#
loop_
_entity.id
_entity.type
_entity.pdbx_description
1 polymer ?
#
loop_
_entity_poly.entity_id
_entity_poly.type
_entity_poly.pdbx_seq_one_letter_code
_entity_poly.pdbx_strand_id
1 'polypeptide(L)'
;MITLEEFKKNHLDKCRLIGLDLGSKRIGVSICDEKQLIATPFITIEKKSSQNLIDQLKSIIIENNIKGIIIGNPLNMDGSSGKSSQSAKDVSTYIEKNIDIPVCLWDERLSTVGAFNLSSHLDVNVSKREKKIDENAAAFILQGAIDFLNN
;
A
#
# COMPACT_ATOMS: atom_id res chain seq x y z
N MET A 1 -5.72 14.13 -1.30
CA MET A 1 -5.87 12.79 -0.69
C MET A 1 -7.04 12.79 0.27
N ILE A 2 -7.70 11.67 0.44
CA ILE A 2 -8.87 11.57 1.30
C ILE A 2 -8.59 10.66 2.49
N THR A 3 -9.42 10.73 3.53
CA THR A 3 -9.33 9.89 4.71
C THR A 3 -10.06 8.57 4.49
N LEU A 4 -9.85 7.59 5.38
CA LEU A 4 -10.59 6.33 5.33
C LEU A 4 -12.08 6.55 5.60
N GLU A 5 -12.44 7.51 6.46
CA GLU A 5 -13.84 7.87 6.65
C GLU A 5 -14.47 8.36 5.35
N GLU A 6 -13.74 9.16 4.57
CA GLU A 6 -14.20 9.62 3.28
C GLU A 6 -14.31 8.48 2.26
N PHE A 7 -13.38 7.50 2.32
CA PHE A 7 -13.48 6.28 1.54
C PHE A 7 -14.81 5.56 1.82
N LYS A 8 -15.15 5.43 3.08
CA LYS A 8 -16.38 4.76 3.50
C LYS A 8 -17.61 5.52 3.00
N LYS A 9 -17.62 6.84 3.12
CA LYS A 9 -18.70 7.69 2.63
C LYS A 9 -18.88 7.60 1.12
N ASN A 10 -17.80 7.42 0.38
CA ASN A 10 -17.83 7.34 -1.09
C ASN A 10 -18.10 5.92 -1.60
N HIS A 11 -18.59 5.02 -0.74
CA HIS A 11 -18.93 3.64 -1.08
C HIS A 11 -17.74 2.80 -1.56
N LEU A 12 -16.53 3.13 -1.08
CA LEU A 12 -15.33 2.36 -1.39
C LEU A 12 -15.11 1.20 -0.41
N ASP A 13 -16.09 0.93 0.43
CA ASP A 13 -16.05 -0.13 1.44
C ASP A 13 -16.51 -1.50 0.92
N LYS A 14 -16.73 -1.64 -0.37
CA LYS A 14 -17.13 -2.92 -1.01
C LYS A 14 -16.53 -3.01 -2.41
N CYS A 15 -15.25 -2.70 -2.55
CA CYS A 15 -14.57 -2.75 -3.84
C CYS A 15 -13.13 -3.19 -3.64
N ARG A 16 -12.46 -3.50 -4.74
CA ARG A 16 -11.03 -3.88 -4.69
C ARG A 16 -10.18 -2.64 -4.51
N LEU A 17 -9.26 -2.72 -3.56
CA LEU A 17 -8.28 -1.68 -3.27
C LEU A 17 -6.88 -2.24 -3.47
N ILE A 18 -5.94 -1.35 -3.77
CA ILE A 18 -4.52 -1.69 -3.83
C ILE A 18 -3.83 -1.06 -2.62
N GLY A 19 -2.89 -1.80 -2.03
CA GLY A 19 -2.07 -1.29 -0.93
C GLY A 19 -0.63 -1.14 -1.40
N LEU A 20 0.01 -0.04 -1.04
CA LEU A 20 1.38 0.25 -1.42
C LEU A 20 2.25 0.50 -0.19
N ASP A 21 3.41 -0.15 -0.17
CA ASP A 21 4.48 0.12 0.78
C ASP A 21 5.63 0.78 0.01
N LEU A 22 5.84 2.07 0.25
CA LEU A 22 6.78 2.88 -0.51
C LEU A 22 8.19 2.78 0.09
N GLY A 23 9.05 1.96 -0.51
CA GLY A 23 10.45 1.92 -0.18
C GLY A 23 11.29 2.86 -1.05
N SER A 24 12.57 3.02 -0.71
CA SER A 24 13.49 3.87 -1.48
C SER A 24 13.84 3.27 -2.83
N LYS A 25 13.97 1.96 -2.91
CA LYS A 25 14.34 1.23 -4.14
C LYS A 25 13.22 0.39 -4.71
N ARG A 26 12.30 -0.06 -3.87
CA ARG A 26 11.22 -0.96 -4.25
C ARG A 26 9.92 -0.52 -3.62
N ILE A 27 8.84 -0.83 -4.30
CA ILE A 27 7.48 -0.58 -3.81
C ILE A 27 6.75 -1.90 -3.74
N GLY A 28 6.34 -2.29 -2.53
CA GLY A 28 5.52 -3.47 -2.33
C GLY A 28 4.08 -3.18 -2.71
N VAL A 29 3.44 -4.13 -3.38
CA VAL A 29 2.07 -4.00 -3.85
C VAL A 29 1.24 -5.17 -3.34
N SER A 30 0.07 -4.85 -2.79
CA SER A 30 -0.93 -5.82 -2.37
C SER A 30 -2.29 -5.45 -2.97
N ILE A 31 -3.17 -6.43 -3.06
CA ILE A 31 -4.55 -6.20 -3.50
C ILE A 31 -5.51 -6.94 -2.57
N CYS A 32 -6.74 -6.47 -2.47
CA CYS A 32 -7.77 -7.16 -1.70
C CYS A 32 -8.85 -7.73 -2.62
N ASP A 33 -9.67 -8.60 -2.06
CA ASP A 33 -10.83 -9.13 -2.75
C ASP A 33 -11.94 -8.07 -2.88
N GLU A 34 -12.95 -8.34 -3.70
CA GLU A 34 -14.07 -7.42 -3.94
C GLU A 34 -14.89 -7.14 -2.68
N LYS A 35 -14.92 -8.09 -1.74
CA LYS A 35 -15.64 -7.93 -0.46
C LYS A 35 -14.81 -7.23 0.60
N GLN A 36 -13.55 -6.92 0.30
CA GLN A 36 -12.60 -6.28 1.22
C GLN A 36 -12.43 -7.06 2.54
N LEU A 37 -12.29 -8.37 2.44
CA LEU A 37 -12.08 -9.21 3.61
C LEU A 37 -10.60 -9.52 3.83
N ILE A 38 -9.86 -9.80 2.75
CA ILE A 38 -8.48 -10.27 2.83
C ILE A 38 -7.60 -9.50 1.86
N ALA A 39 -6.49 -8.98 2.35
CA ALA A 39 -5.42 -8.41 1.54
C ALA A 39 -4.37 -9.48 1.26
N THR A 40 -3.92 -9.58 0.02
CA THR A 40 -2.90 -10.55 -0.39
C THR A 40 -1.72 -9.83 -1.03
N PRO A 41 -0.48 -10.32 -0.78
CA PRO A 41 0.68 -9.81 -1.50
C PRO A 41 0.50 -10.02 -3.00
N PHE A 42 0.94 -9.08 -3.80
CA PHE A 42 0.76 -9.13 -5.25
C PHE A 42 2.09 -9.14 -6.00
N ILE A 43 2.77 -8.00 -6.07
CA ILE A 43 4.09 -7.88 -6.69
C ILE A 43 4.94 -6.85 -5.96
N THR A 44 6.23 -6.83 -6.30
CA THR A 44 7.14 -5.76 -5.89
C THR A 44 7.61 -5.04 -7.16
N ILE A 45 7.43 -3.72 -7.19
CA ILE A 45 7.86 -2.88 -8.29
C ILE A 45 9.24 -2.32 -7.98
N GLU A 46 10.18 -2.51 -8.89
CA GLU A 46 11.48 -1.84 -8.79
C GLU A 46 11.33 -0.39 -9.25
N LYS A 47 11.78 0.53 -8.41
CA LYS A 47 11.61 1.95 -8.65
C LYS A 47 12.65 2.44 -9.64
N LYS A 48 12.24 2.65 -10.89
CA LYS A 48 13.11 3.15 -11.97
C LYS A 48 12.90 4.64 -12.20
N SER A 49 11.66 5.05 -12.44
CA SER A 49 11.30 6.45 -12.65
C SER A 49 9.86 6.66 -12.16
N SER A 50 9.49 7.91 -11.93
CA SER A 50 8.12 8.24 -11.53
C SER A 50 7.11 7.86 -12.62
N GLN A 51 7.45 8.08 -13.88
CA GLN A 51 6.56 7.72 -14.98
C GLN A 51 6.38 6.21 -15.11
N ASN A 52 7.46 5.44 -14.91
CA ASN A 52 7.40 3.98 -14.93
C ASN A 52 6.47 3.46 -13.82
N LEU A 53 6.57 4.04 -12.64
CA LEU A 53 5.69 3.69 -11.52
C LEU A 53 4.22 3.92 -11.88
N ILE A 54 3.91 5.09 -12.44
CA ILE A 54 2.54 5.43 -12.83
C ILE A 54 2.02 4.45 -13.90
N ASP A 55 2.83 4.13 -14.90
CA ASP A 55 2.46 3.21 -15.96
C ASP A 55 2.15 1.81 -15.41
N GLN A 56 2.97 1.30 -14.51
CA GLN A 56 2.75 0.01 -13.87
C GLN A 56 1.50 0.01 -12.99
N LEU A 57 1.28 1.07 -12.22
CA LEU A 57 0.09 1.18 -11.37
C LEU A 57 -1.18 1.25 -12.21
N LYS A 58 -1.18 2.01 -13.32
CA LYS A 58 -2.32 2.08 -14.22
C LYS A 58 -2.68 0.71 -14.79
N SER A 59 -1.68 -0.08 -15.19
CA SER A 59 -1.91 -1.44 -15.70
C SER A 59 -2.54 -2.33 -14.63
N ILE A 60 -2.02 -2.31 -13.42
CA ILE A 60 -2.56 -3.11 -12.30
C ILE A 60 -4.00 -2.70 -11.99
N ILE A 61 -4.26 -1.40 -11.95
CA ILE A 61 -5.58 -0.84 -11.64
C ILE A 61 -6.62 -1.29 -12.66
N ILE A 62 -6.28 -1.21 -13.94
CA ILE A 62 -7.19 -1.62 -15.02
C ILE A 62 -7.41 -3.12 -15.02
N GLU A 63 -6.32 -3.91 -14.94
CA GLU A 63 -6.40 -5.37 -15.00
C GLU A 63 -7.15 -5.99 -13.83
N ASN A 64 -7.07 -5.36 -12.66
CA ASN A 64 -7.66 -5.90 -11.44
C ASN A 64 -8.89 -5.13 -10.96
N ASN A 65 -9.39 -4.18 -11.76
CA ASN A 65 -10.57 -3.38 -11.41
C ASN A 65 -10.44 -2.70 -10.05
N ILE A 66 -9.31 -2.06 -9.81
CA ILE A 66 -9.03 -1.37 -8.55
C ILE A 66 -9.77 -0.03 -8.51
N LYS A 67 -10.37 0.28 -7.37
CA LYS A 67 -11.18 1.49 -7.19
C LYS A 67 -10.59 2.51 -6.21
N GLY A 68 -9.53 2.14 -5.51
CA GLY A 68 -8.88 3.06 -4.58
C GLY A 68 -7.48 2.58 -4.22
N ILE A 69 -6.67 3.51 -3.73
CA ILE A 69 -5.27 3.25 -3.37
C ILE A 69 -5.06 3.58 -1.90
N ILE A 70 -4.49 2.65 -1.15
CA ILE A 70 -4.06 2.84 0.23
C ILE A 70 -2.54 2.85 0.23
N ILE A 71 -1.94 3.90 0.79
CA ILE A 71 -0.48 4.03 0.87
C ILE A 71 -0.06 4.11 2.33
N GLY A 72 0.89 3.28 2.73
CA GLY A 72 1.43 3.31 4.08
C GLY A 72 2.17 4.61 4.35
N ASN A 73 1.89 5.23 5.49
CA ASN A 73 2.55 6.44 5.94
C ASN A 73 3.40 6.12 7.17
N PRO A 74 4.73 6.05 7.04
CA PRO A 74 5.62 5.67 8.14
C PRO A 74 5.88 6.83 9.11
N LEU A 75 4.90 7.13 9.95
CA LEU A 75 5.05 8.15 11.00
C LEU A 75 5.95 7.62 12.12
N ASN A 76 6.62 8.55 12.82
CA ASN A 76 7.34 8.22 14.04
C ASN A 76 6.35 7.80 15.14
N MET A 77 6.84 7.11 16.16
CA MET A 77 5.98 6.59 17.24
C MET A 77 5.20 7.68 17.97
N ASP A 78 5.72 8.91 17.99
CA ASP A 78 5.05 10.07 18.61
C ASP A 78 4.05 10.75 17.66
N GLY A 79 3.90 10.26 16.44
CA GLY A 79 3.00 10.84 15.45
C GLY A 79 3.62 11.90 14.55
N SER A 80 4.88 12.27 14.79
CA SER A 80 5.56 13.27 13.96
C SER A 80 6.00 12.66 12.62
N SER A 81 6.17 13.51 11.60
CA SER A 81 6.63 13.09 10.28
C SER A 81 8.15 13.16 10.18
N GLY A 82 8.77 12.06 9.76
CA GLY A 82 10.19 12.01 9.43
C GLY A 82 10.41 12.10 7.92
N LYS A 83 11.64 11.82 7.47
CA LYS A 83 12.00 11.83 6.04
C LYS A 83 11.19 10.83 5.22
N SER A 84 11.01 9.62 5.75
CA SER A 84 10.24 8.58 5.05
C SER A 84 8.78 8.95 4.89
N SER A 85 8.20 9.60 5.91
CA SER A 85 6.82 10.08 5.84
C SER A 85 6.68 11.20 4.80
N GLN A 86 7.65 12.11 4.73
CA GLN A 86 7.63 13.18 3.73
C GLN A 86 7.76 12.61 2.32
N SER A 87 8.65 11.64 2.11
CA SER A 87 8.78 10.94 0.83
C SER A 87 7.48 10.24 0.42
N ALA A 88 6.82 9.58 1.39
CA ALA A 88 5.53 8.93 1.13
C ALA A 88 4.47 9.93 0.70
N LYS A 89 4.41 11.09 1.34
CA LYS A 89 3.47 12.15 0.98
C LYS A 89 3.75 12.69 -0.43
N ASP A 90 5.02 12.90 -0.77
CA ASP A 90 5.42 13.41 -2.08
C ASP A 90 5.05 12.44 -3.20
N VAL A 91 5.34 11.15 -3.02
CA VAL A 91 4.97 10.11 -4.00
C VAL A 91 3.45 9.99 -4.09
N SER A 92 2.75 10.02 -2.95
CA SER A 92 1.29 9.95 -2.92
C SER A 92 0.65 11.10 -3.69
N THR A 93 1.17 12.32 -3.52
CA THR A 93 0.71 13.49 -4.26
C THR A 93 0.92 13.32 -5.76
N TYR A 94 2.07 12.77 -6.15
CA TYR A 94 2.36 12.50 -7.55
C TYR A 94 1.41 11.46 -8.13
N ILE A 95 1.13 10.39 -7.39
CA ILE A 95 0.17 9.35 -7.79
C ILE A 95 -1.23 9.95 -7.96
N GLU A 96 -1.66 10.74 -6.99
CA GLU A 96 -2.98 11.37 -7.01
C GLU A 96 -3.17 12.26 -8.23
N LYS A 97 -2.12 13.00 -8.62
CA LYS A 97 -2.18 13.89 -9.79
C LYS A 97 -2.24 13.14 -11.11
N ASN A 98 -1.71 11.92 -11.16
CA ASN A 98 -1.55 11.18 -12.41
C ASN A 98 -2.46 9.96 -12.54
N ILE A 99 -3.20 9.61 -11.50
CA ILE A 99 -4.12 8.48 -11.49
C ILE A 99 -5.47 8.96 -10.96
N ASP A 100 -6.53 8.67 -11.69
CA ASP A 100 -7.86 9.22 -11.43
C ASP A 100 -8.71 8.30 -10.54
N ILE A 101 -8.15 7.88 -9.40
CA ILE A 101 -8.90 7.18 -8.35
C ILE A 101 -8.48 7.71 -6.98
N PRO A 102 -9.33 7.55 -5.95
CA PRO A 102 -9.01 8.06 -4.61
C PRO A 102 -7.75 7.45 -4.02
N VAL A 103 -6.97 8.27 -3.35
CA VAL A 103 -5.73 7.87 -2.66
C VAL A 103 -5.85 8.25 -1.19
N CYS A 104 -5.51 7.31 -0.30
CA CYS A 104 -5.54 7.51 1.15
C CYS A 104 -4.22 7.08 1.77
N LEU A 105 -3.70 7.89 2.71
CA LEU A 105 -2.55 7.50 3.51
C LEU A 105 -3.03 6.77 4.76
N TRP A 106 -2.37 5.65 5.05
CA TRP A 106 -2.65 4.83 6.24
C TRP A 106 -1.47 4.91 7.20
N ASP A 107 -1.75 5.21 8.45
CA ASP A 107 -0.73 5.29 9.51
C ASP A 107 -0.17 3.89 9.81
N GLU A 108 1.08 3.64 9.42
CA GLU A 108 1.71 2.32 9.59
C GLU A 108 1.87 1.89 11.04
N ARG A 109 1.81 2.82 11.99
CA ARG A 109 1.84 2.48 13.42
C ARG A 109 0.66 1.62 13.82
N LEU A 110 -0.43 1.65 13.05
CA LEU A 110 -1.63 0.85 13.29
C LEU A 110 -1.54 -0.55 12.70
N SER A 111 -0.50 -0.84 11.92
CA SER A 111 -0.26 -2.17 11.35
C SER A 111 0.55 -3.02 12.32
N THR A 112 0.29 -4.35 12.31
CA THR A 112 1.06 -5.27 13.14
C THR A 112 2.40 -5.60 12.48
N VAL A 113 3.47 -5.65 13.28
CA VAL A 113 4.82 -5.95 12.79
C VAL A 113 5.11 -7.45 12.65
N GLY A 114 4.17 -8.31 13.00
CA GLY A 114 4.39 -9.76 12.99
C GLY A 114 4.73 -10.35 11.63
N ALA A 115 4.27 -9.73 10.54
CA ALA A 115 4.52 -10.20 9.19
C ALA A 115 6.00 -10.23 8.81
N PHE A 116 6.76 -9.26 9.28
CA PHE A 116 8.20 -9.19 8.97
C PHE A 116 8.94 -10.39 9.55
N ASN A 117 8.55 -10.80 10.75
CA ASN A 117 9.17 -11.95 11.42
C ASN A 117 8.88 -13.25 10.66
N LEU A 118 7.69 -13.43 10.13
CA LEU A 118 7.34 -14.60 9.34
C LEU A 118 8.22 -14.68 8.08
N SER A 119 8.38 -13.58 7.37
CA SER A 119 9.19 -13.54 6.16
C SER A 119 10.66 -13.85 6.42
N SER A 120 11.20 -13.42 7.55
CA SER A 120 12.60 -13.64 7.89
C SER A 120 12.93 -15.10 8.21
N HIS A 121 11.94 -15.94 8.48
CA HIS A 121 12.14 -17.37 8.76
C HIS A 121 12.06 -18.24 7.51
N LEU A 122 11.74 -17.67 6.36
CA LEU A 122 11.66 -18.44 5.11
C LEU A 122 13.05 -18.66 4.54
N ASP A 123 13.31 -19.90 4.08
CA ASP A 123 14.57 -20.29 3.47
C ASP A 123 14.56 -19.91 1.98
N VAL A 124 14.76 -18.62 1.71
CA VAL A 124 14.84 -18.08 0.36
C VAL A 124 16.08 -17.19 0.25
N ASN A 125 16.57 -16.96 -0.97
CA ASN A 125 17.72 -16.06 -1.14
C ASN A 125 17.34 -14.62 -0.72
N VAL A 126 18.37 -13.81 -0.39
CA VAL A 126 18.18 -12.48 0.16
C VAL A 126 17.26 -11.60 -0.70
N SER A 127 17.47 -11.61 -2.02
CA SER A 127 16.68 -10.81 -2.95
C SER A 127 15.20 -11.20 -2.94
N LYS A 128 14.91 -12.49 -2.99
CA LYS A 128 13.52 -12.98 -2.95
C LYS A 128 12.88 -12.69 -1.61
N ARG A 129 13.64 -12.84 -0.51
CA ARG A 129 13.15 -12.54 0.83
C ARG A 129 12.79 -11.08 0.99
N GLU A 130 13.65 -10.17 0.49
CA GLU A 130 13.38 -8.74 0.53
C GLU A 130 12.12 -8.36 -0.25
N LYS A 131 11.93 -8.91 -1.44
CA LYS A 131 10.72 -8.68 -2.24
C LYS A 131 9.48 -9.20 -1.54
N LYS A 132 9.54 -10.37 -0.91
CA LYS A 132 8.42 -10.90 -0.13
C LYS A 132 8.11 -10.04 1.08
N ILE A 133 9.12 -9.48 1.75
CA ILE A 133 8.91 -8.57 2.88
C ILE A 133 8.15 -7.34 2.41
N ASP A 134 8.54 -6.74 1.27
CA ASP A 134 7.87 -5.57 0.71
C ASP A 134 6.40 -5.86 0.38
N GLU A 135 6.13 -6.99 -0.27
CA GLU A 135 4.78 -7.41 -0.61
C GLU A 135 3.93 -7.71 0.63
N ASN A 136 4.52 -8.38 1.63
CA ASN A 136 3.85 -8.70 2.88
C ASN A 136 3.58 -7.43 3.69
N ALA A 137 4.50 -6.48 3.70
CA ALA A 137 4.29 -5.19 4.35
C ALA A 137 3.12 -4.45 3.70
N ALA A 138 3.06 -4.44 2.36
CA ALA A 138 1.94 -3.85 1.62
C ALA A 138 0.61 -4.53 1.96
N ALA A 139 0.61 -5.86 2.10
CA ALA A 139 -0.59 -6.61 2.48
C ALA A 139 -1.04 -6.26 3.90
N PHE A 140 -0.11 -6.07 4.83
CA PHE A 140 -0.44 -5.67 6.20
C PHE A 140 -1.00 -4.26 6.27
N ILE A 141 -0.43 -3.34 5.49
CA ILE A 141 -0.96 -1.98 5.37
C ILE A 141 -2.40 -2.02 4.87
N LEU A 142 -2.64 -2.76 3.80
CA LEU A 142 -3.96 -2.87 3.20
C LEU A 142 -4.95 -3.59 4.13
N GLN A 143 -4.52 -4.68 4.79
CA GLN A 143 -5.37 -5.40 5.73
C GLN A 143 -5.81 -4.52 6.89
N GLY A 144 -4.89 -3.73 7.45
CA GLY A 144 -5.22 -2.77 8.51
C GLY A 144 -6.28 -1.78 8.06
N ALA A 145 -6.13 -1.26 6.85
CA ALA A 145 -7.07 -0.29 6.29
C ALA A 145 -8.46 -0.91 6.03
N ILE A 146 -8.52 -2.10 5.44
CA ILE A 146 -9.81 -2.74 5.16
C ILE A 146 -10.50 -3.22 6.43
N ASP A 147 -9.76 -3.64 7.45
CA ASP A 147 -10.34 -3.96 8.77
C ASP A 147 -10.98 -2.72 9.38
N PHE A 148 -10.33 -1.57 9.28
CA PHE A 148 -10.90 -0.30 9.70
C PHE A 148 -12.19 0.03 8.94
N LEU A 149 -12.20 -0.17 7.62
CA LEU A 149 -13.37 0.11 6.77
C LEU A 149 -14.55 -0.81 7.10
N ASN A 150 -14.27 -2.03 7.57
CA ASN A 150 -15.29 -3.03 7.89
C ASN A 150 -15.85 -2.91 9.33
N ASN A 151 -15.29 -2.03 10.13
CA ASN A 151 -15.76 -1.83 11.51
C ASN A 151 -16.90 -0.80 11.62
#